data_facc5659b3e7ca6a7d8b43634bf63636
#
_entry.id   facc5659b3e7ca6a7d8b43634bf63636
#
_cell.length_a   1.000
_cell.length_b   1.000
_cell.length_c   1.000
_cell.angle_alpha   90.00
_cell.angle_beta   90.00
_cell.angle_gamma   90.00
#
_symmetry.space_group_name_H-M   'P 1'
#
loop_
_entity.id
_entity.type
_entity.pdbx_description
1 polymer ?
#
loop_
_entity_poly.entity_id
_entity_poly.type
_entity_poly.pdbx_seq_one_letter_code
_entity_poly.pdbx_strand_id
1 'polypeptide(L)'
;RVAYIEEVDRGKQEVSGVFMNEIRGGTVVSIWADKGRYFVEPETGNRYLMLENGVRYEGFPTKHDYQVVRFKKLAQRIERGEVEQLAHDPPTIPTSELQLTVSAEAAEWHWRIALPILTLIGAMCGFGIARVPPRSGRFGRVIPGLGLFVLYYVLLVFGRSLIAETASLQIVGLWPVHVAMALAAWVLIQKSYRPT
;
A
#
# COMPACT_ATOMS: atom_id res chain seq x y z
N ARG A 1 -12.88 9.03 8.34
CA ARG A 1 -13.42 7.71 8.72
C ARG A 1 -12.33 6.68 8.58
N VAL A 2 -12.18 5.79 9.59
CA VAL A 2 -11.23 4.69 9.61
C VAL A 2 -11.99 3.43 10.00
N ALA A 3 -11.81 2.33 9.26
CA ALA A 3 -12.37 1.03 9.59
C ALA A 3 -11.23 0.01 9.66
N TYR A 4 -11.28 -0.87 10.64
CA TYR A 4 -10.39 -2.01 10.82
C TYR A 4 -11.23 -3.27 10.92
N ILE A 5 -10.80 -4.32 10.22
CA ILE A 5 -11.44 -5.63 10.21
C ILE A 5 -10.36 -6.65 10.51
N GLU A 6 -10.59 -7.50 11.49
CA GLU A 6 -9.62 -8.50 11.95
C GLU A 6 -9.55 -9.70 10.99
N GLU A 7 -10.71 -10.20 10.54
CA GLU A 7 -10.78 -11.36 9.67
C GLU A 7 -11.92 -11.20 8.64
N VAL A 8 -11.66 -11.63 7.39
CA VAL A 8 -12.64 -11.59 6.29
C VAL A 8 -12.84 -12.99 5.74
N ASP A 9 -14.03 -13.56 5.91
CA ASP A 9 -14.44 -14.80 5.23
C ASP A 9 -15.10 -14.46 3.89
N ARG A 10 -14.33 -14.58 2.81
CA ARG A 10 -14.79 -14.29 1.44
C ARG A 10 -15.88 -15.26 0.95
N GLY A 11 -15.90 -16.49 1.47
CA GLY A 11 -16.88 -17.50 1.06
C GLY A 11 -18.27 -17.24 1.59
N LYS A 12 -18.38 -16.63 2.78
CA LYS A 12 -19.64 -16.33 3.45
C LYS A 12 -20.03 -14.86 3.42
N GLN A 13 -19.16 -13.98 2.86
CA GLN A 13 -19.33 -12.52 2.91
C GLN A 13 -19.51 -11.99 4.35
N GLU A 14 -18.83 -12.63 5.30
CA GLU A 14 -18.83 -12.28 6.70
C GLU A 14 -17.47 -11.71 7.12
N VAL A 15 -17.49 -10.77 8.05
CA VAL A 15 -16.30 -10.17 8.64
C VAL A 15 -16.39 -10.32 10.16
N SER A 16 -15.25 -10.53 10.82
CA SER A 16 -15.15 -10.64 12.26
C SER A 16 -14.25 -9.53 12.80
N GLY A 17 -14.49 -9.10 14.06
CA GLY A 17 -13.70 -8.08 14.73
C GLY A 17 -13.73 -6.73 14.00
N VAL A 18 -14.93 -6.16 13.82
CA VAL A 18 -15.11 -4.89 13.10
C VAL A 18 -14.96 -3.72 14.06
N PHE A 19 -13.99 -2.84 13.79
CA PHE A 19 -13.85 -1.56 14.47
C PHE A 19 -13.99 -0.43 13.45
N MET A 20 -14.87 0.53 13.72
CA MET A 20 -15.06 1.72 12.87
C MET A 20 -14.96 2.97 13.72
N ASN A 21 -14.24 3.96 13.23
CA ASN A 21 -14.13 5.28 13.85
C ASN A 21 -14.41 6.37 12.81
N GLU A 22 -15.31 7.27 13.14
CA GLU A 22 -15.73 8.37 12.28
C GLU A 22 -15.82 9.67 13.08
N ILE A 23 -15.36 10.76 12.48
CA ILE A 23 -15.53 12.10 13.05
C ILE A 23 -16.60 12.82 12.22
N ARG A 24 -17.71 13.18 12.84
CA ARG A 24 -18.81 13.94 12.23
C ARG A 24 -19.04 15.24 13.00
N GLY A 25 -18.77 16.37 12.39
CA GLY A 25 -19.04 17.68 13.02
C GLY A 25 -18.37 17.90 14.37
N GLY A 26 -17.18 17.31 14.58
CA GLY A 26 -16.46 17.37 15.87
C GLY A 26 -16.83 16.26 16.87
N THR A 27 -17.89 15.49 16.60
CA THR A 27 -18.27 14.31 17.40
C THR A 27 -17.52 13.09 16.90
N VAL A 28 -16.90 12.34 17.78
CA VAL A 28 -16.27 11.05 17.49
C VAL A 28 -17.30 9.95 17.69
N VAL A 29 -17.52 9.14 16.66
CA VAL A 29 -18.34 7.94 16.70
C VAL A 29 -17.44 6.74 16.51
N SER A 30 -17.33 5.90 17.54
CA SER A 30 -16.57 4.65 17.49
C SER A 30 -17.53 3.48 17.64
N ILE A 31 -17.46 2.52 16.72
CA ILE A 31 -18.31 1.33 16.71
C ILE A 31 -17.37 0.12 16.76
N TRP A 32 -17.66 -0.78 17.68
CA TRP A 32 -17.03 -2.10 17.75
C TRP A 32 -18.10 -3.17 17.65
N ALA A 33 -17.87 -4.21 16.85
CA ALA A 33 -18.80 -5.32 16.67
C ALA A 33 -18.06 -6.64 16.48
N ASP A 34 -18.63 -7.72 17.02
CA ASP A 34 -18.06 -9.07 16.91
C ASP A 34 -18.06 -9.56 15.46
N LYS A 35 -19.18 -9.30 14.76
CA LYS A 35 -19.38 -9.75 13.37
C LYS A 35 -20.00 -8.67 12.52
N GLY A 36 -19.73 -8.74 11.23
CA GLY A 36 -20.38 -7.93 10.22
C GLY A 36 -20.73 -8.78 8.99
N ARG A 37 -21.86 -8.47 8.37
CA ARG A 37 -22.28 -9.08 7.11
C ARG A 37 -22.63 -7.99 6.11
N TYR A 38 -22.14 -8.16 4.90
CA TYR A 38 -22.46 -7.28 3.80
C TYR A 38 -23.87 -7.61 3.27
N PHE A 39 -24.70 -6.57 3.12
CA PHE A 39 -26.05 -6.68 2.61
C PHE A 39 -26.34 -5.58 1.60
N VAL A 40 -26.92 -5.94 0.46
CA VAL A 40 -27.40 -5.00 -0.56
C VAL A 40 -28.91 -5.02 -0.52
N GLU A 41 -29.52 -3.86 -0.32
CA GLU A 41 -30.97 -3.70 -0.32
C GLU A 41 -31.50 -3.80 -1.76
N PRO A 42 -32.37 -4.78 -2.08
CA PRO A 42 -32.77 -5.03 -3.45
C PRO A 42 -33.54 -3.88 -4.11
N GLU A 43 -34.29 -3.10 -3.32
CA GLU A 43 -35.16 -2.04 -3.83
C GLU A 43 -34.41 -0.76 -4.18
N THR A 44 -33.41 -0.41 -3.39
CA THR A 44 -32.68 0.87 -3.53
C THR A 44 -31.26 0.70 -4.06
N GLY A 45 -30.73 -0.53 -4.06
CA GLY A 45 -29.33 -0.81 -4.39
C GLY A 45 -28.34 -0.25 -3.36
N ASN A 46 -28.83 0.23 -2.22
CA ASN A 46 -27.99 0.71 -1.14
C ASN A 46 -27.25 -0.45 -0.46
N ARG A 47 -26.03 -0.17 -0.09
CA ARG A 47 -25.13 -1.16 0.56
C ARG A 47 -25.06 -0.88 2.04
N TYR A 48 -25.26 -1.93 2.83
CA TYR A 48 -25.17 -1.86 4.29
C TYR A 48 -24.22 -2.90 4.84
N LEU A 49 -23.46 -2.51 5.85
CA LEU A 49 -22.78 -3.46 6.73
C LEU A 49 -23.70 -3.71 7.93
N MET A 50 -24.23 -4.90 8.01
CA MET A 50 -25.01 -5.35 9.15
C MET A 50 -24.05 -5.82 10.23
N LEU A 51 -23.89 -5.04 11.26
CA LEU A 51 -23.06 -5.34 12.43
C LEU A 51 -23.87 -6.09 13.47
N GLU A 52 -23.28 -7.13 14.06
CA GLU A 52 -23.92 -7.94 15.10
C GLU A 52 -23.11 -7.93 16.39
N ASN A 53 -23.83 -7.82 17.51
CA ASN A 53 -23.28 -7.83 18.87
C ASN A 53 -22.16 -6.79 19.05
N GLY A 54 -22.53 -5.54 19.20
CA GLY A 54 -21.54 -4.48 19.29
C GLY A 54 -21.90 -3.37 20.25
N VAL A 55 -20.98 -2.42 20.35
CA VAL A 55 -21.09 -1.20 21.14
C VAL A 55 -20.73 -0.01 20.28
N ARG A 56 -21.56 1.03 20.33
CA ARG A 56 -21.33 2.32 19.72
C ARG A 56 -21.06 3.35 20.81
N TYR A 57 -19.96 4.03 20.70
CA TYR A 57 -19.58 5.18 21.50
C TYR A 57 -19.73 6.44 20.67
N GLU A 58 -20.43 7.45 21.21
CA GLU A 58 -20.58 8.74 20.55
C GLU A 58 -20.35 9.85 21.57
N GLY A 59 -19.45 10.80 21.24
CA GLY A 59 -19.14 11.89 22.13
C GLY A 59 -18.12 12.88 21.56
N PHE A 60 -17.96 14.01 22.26
CA PHE A 60 -16.94 15.00 21.93
C PHE A 60 -15.63 14.69 22.67
N PRO A 61 -14.47 14.68 22.00
CA PRO A 61 -13.18 14.36 22.62
C PRO A 61 -12.81 15.22 23.83
N THR A 62 -13.39 16.44 23.89
CA THR A 62 -13.10 17.43 24.96
C THR A 62 -14.16 17.46 26.07
N LYS A 63 -15.24 16.69 25.94
CA LYS A 63 -16.32 16.64 26.92
C LYS A 63 -16.43 15.23 27.50
N HIS A 64 -16.70 15.11 28.79
CA HIS A 64 -16.91 13.83 29.46
C HIS A 64 -18.32 13.25 29.23
N ASP A 65 -19.00 13.70 28.17
CA ASP A 65 -20.35 13.31 27.82
C ASP A 65 -20.31 12.34 26.64
N TYR A 66 -20.19 11.04 26.99
CA TYR A 66 -20.18 9.95 26.03
C TYR A 66 -21.49 9.17 26.10
N GLN A 67 -22.16 9.05 24.98
CA GLN A 67 -23.28 8.15 24.83
C GLN A 67 -22.77 6.77 24.43
N VAL A 68 -23.15 5.74 25.20
CA VAL A 68 -22.78 4.34 24.93
C VAL A 68 -24.04 3.57 24.59
N VAL A 69 -24.12 3.07 23.36
CA VAL A 69 -25.25 2.26 22.89
C VAL A 69 -24.79 0.85 22.59
N ARG A 70 -25.31 -0.12 23.31
CA ARG A 70 -25.13 -1.56 23.01
C ARG A 70 -26.22 -2.01 22.05
N PHE A 71 -25.83 -2.70 20.99
CA PHE A 71 -26.77 -3.17 19.98
C PHE A 71 -26.56 -4.67 19.69
N LYS A 72 -27.65 -5.34 19.39
CA LYS A 72 -27.61 -6.72 18.86
C LYS A 72 -27.42 -6.72 17.34
N LYS A 73 -28.06 -5.78 16.66
CA LYS A 73 -27.89 -5.56 15.21
C LYS A 73 -27.90 -4.08 14.91
N LEU A 74 -26.95 -3.65 14.08
CA LEU A 74 -26.83 -2.27 13.59
C LEU A 74 -26.57 -2.30 12.08
N ALA A 75 -27.43 -1.68 11.30
CA ALA A 75 -27.17 -1.50 9.88
C ALA A 75 -26.45 -0.17 9.68
N GLN A 76 -25.20 -0.25 9.25
CA GLN A 76 -24.41 0.93 8.89
C GLN A 76 -24.41 1.06 7.37
N ARG A 77 -24.96 2.17 6.85
CA ARG A 77 -24.89 2.46 5.41
C ARG A 77 -23.45 2.74 5.00
N ILE A 78 -23.06 2.10 3.91
CA ILE A 78 -21.72 2.26 3.35
C ILE A 78 -21.85 2.96 2.00
N GLU A 79 -21.11 4.03 1.80
CA GLU A 79 -21.03 4.69 0.53
C GLU A 79 -20.27 3.81 -0.48
N ARG A 80 -20.71 3.85 -1.76
CA ARG A 80 -20.06 3.11 -2.85
C ARG A 80 -18.57 3.47 -2.87
N GLY A 81 -17.71 2.55 -2.48
CA GLY A 81 -16.26 2.72 -2.50
C GLY A 81 -15.53 2.30 -1.23
N GLU A 82 -16.14 2.41 -0.04
CA GLU A 82 -15.39 2.14 1.20
C GLU A 82 -15.12 0.64 1.46
N VAL A 83 -16.09 -0.25 1.22
CA VAL A 83 -15.89 -1.71 1.44
C VAL A 83 -15.17 -2.35 0.26
N GLU A 84 -15.44 -1.90 -0.95
CA GLU A 84 -14.76 -2.39 -2.15
C GLU A 84 -13.28 -1.98 -2.12
N GLN A 85 -12.96 -0.80 -1.59
CA GLN A 85 -11.57 -0.37 -1.35
C GLN A 85 -10.89 -1.16 -0.22
N LEU A 86 -11.57 -1.44 0.89
CA LEU A 86 -10.97 -2.20 2.00
C LEU A 86 -10.80 -3.69 1.68
N ALA A 87 -11.70 -4.27 0.89
CA ALA A 87 -11.63 -5.68 0.48
C ALA A 87 -10.69 -5.92 -0.71
N HIS A 88 -10.40 -4.89 -1.50
CA HIS A 88 -9.56 -4.93 -2.70
C HIS A 88 -8.39 -3.96 -2.62
N ASP A 89 -7.94 -3.60 -1.42
CA ASP A 89 -6.71 -2.82 -1.31
C ASP A 89 -5.52 -3.72 -1.70
N PRO A 90 -4.82 -3.45 -2.82
CA PRO A 90 -3.77 -4.32 -3.36
C PRO A 90 -2.71 -4.76 -2.35
N PRO A 91 -2.29 -3.92 -1.37
CA PRO A 91 -1.36 -4.33 -0.33
C PRO A 91 -1.85 -5.49 0.56
N THR A 92 -3.15 -5.69 0.71
CA THR A 92 -3.73 -6.74 1.57
C THR A 92 -3.88 -8.09 0.86
N ILE A 93 -3.79 -8.10 -0.48
CA ILE A 93 -3.97 -9.30 -1.30
C ILE A 93 -2.66 -10.12 -1.31
N PRO A 94 -2.70 -11.45 -1.10
CA PRO A 94 -1.53 -12.31 -1.27
C PRO A 94 -0.95 -12.17 -2.68
N THR A 95 0.39 -12.23 -2.82
CA THR A 95 1.05 -12.02 -4.11
C THR A 95 0.61 -13.01 -5.20
N SER A 96 0.21 -14.23 -4.80
CA SER A 96 -0.29 -15.27 -5.70
C SER A 96 -1.69 -15.00 -6.26
N GLU A 97 -2.46 -14.11 -5.62
CA GLU A 97 -3.83 -13.77 -6.01
C GLU A 97 -3.94 -12.44 -6.76
N LEU A 98 -2.84 -11.67 -6.84
CA LEU A 98 -2.81 -10.40 -7.57
C LEU A 98 -3.01 -10.62 -9.07
N GLN A 99 -3.96 -9.89 -9.65
CA GLN A 99 -4.29 -9.96 -11.08
C GLN A 99 -3.55 -8.87 -11.86
N LEU A 100 -2.73 -9.27 -12.82
CA LEU A 100 -1.98 -8.34 -13.67
C LEU A 100 -2.87 -7.55 -14.65
N THR A 101 -4.13 -7.92 -14.78
CA THR A 101 -5.13 -7.22 -15.60
C THR A 101 -5.75 -6.01 -14.91
N VAL A 102 -5.60 -5.89 -13.59
CA VAL A 102 -6.07 -4.75 -12.79
C VAL A 102 -4.89 -3.83 -12.50
N SER A 103 -4.96 -2.57 -12.93
CA SER A 103 -3.82 -1.63 -12.87
C SER A 103 -3.24 -1.47 -11.47
N ALA A 104 -4.08 -1.35 -10.46
CA ALA A 104 -3.66 -1.20 -9.08
C ALA A 104 -2.96 -2.46 -8.53
N GLU A 105 -3.47 -3.65 -8.86
CA GLU A 105 -2.90 -4.92 -8.45
C GLU A 105 -1.61 -5.24 -9.21
N ALA A 106 -1.55 -4.90 -10.51
CA ALA A 106 -0.33 -5.00 -11.31
C ALA A 106 0.78 -4.10 -10.77
N ALA A 107 0.45 -2.86 -10.38
CA ALA A 107 1.39 -1.94 -9.75
C ALA A 107 1.95 -2.51 -8.44
N GLU A 108 1.10 -3.12 -7.62
CA GLU A 108 1.52 -3.76 -6.37
C GLU A 108 2.39 -5.01 -6.62
N TRP A 109 2.04 -5.85 -7.59
CA TRP A 109 2.82 -7.01 -7.98
C TRP A 109 4.24 -6.61 -8.42
N HIS A 110 4.35 -5.64 -9.34
CA HIS A 110 5.63 -5.11 -9.79
C HIS A 110 6.43 -4.49 -8.65
N TRP A 111 5.75 -3.79 -7.73
CA TRP A 111 6.38 -3.19 -6.56
C TRP A 111 7.04 -4.22 -5.65
N ARG A 112 6.34 -5.32 -5.33
CA ARG A 112 6.88 -6.38 -4.48
C ARG A 112 8.11 -7.05 -5.07
N ILE A 113 8.12 -7.27 -6.38
CA ILE A 113 9.27 -7.85 -7.08
C ILE A 113 10.40 -6.81 -7.22
N ALA A 114 10.06 -5.55 -7.39
CA ALA A 114 11.05 -4.48 -7.55
C ALA A 114 11.94 -4.29 -6.31
N LEU A 115 11.45 -4.53 -5.10
CA LEU A 115 12.23 -4.31 -3.87
C LEU A 115 13.47 -5.23 -3.75
N PRO A 116 13.38 -6.56 -3.95
CA PRO A 116 14.56 -7.42 -4.00
C PRO A 116 15.53 -7.04 -5.12
N ILE A 117 15.00 -6.70 -6.31
CA ILE A 117 15.83 -6.29 -7.46
C ILE A 117 16.53 -4.95 -7.18
N LEU A 118 15.83 -3.98 -6.57
CA LEU A 118 16.41 -2.73 -6.10
C LEU A 118 17.63 -2.98 -5.20
N THR A 119 17.50 -3.91 -4.27
CA THR A 119 18.58 -4.23 -3.32
C THR A 119 19.80 -4.78 -4.05
N LEU A 120 19.59 -5.71 -4.98
CA LEU A 120 20.67 -6.32 -5.75
C LEU A 120 21.37 -5.29 -6.64
N ILE A 121 20.63 -4.55 -7.47
CA ILE A 121 21.19 -3.53 -8.38
C ILE A 121 21.80 -2.38 -7.57
N GLY A 122 21.18 -1.97 -6.46
CA GLY A 122 21.70 -0.96 -5.55
C GLY A 122 23.05 -1.36 -4.97
N ALA A 123 23.21 -2.62 -4.54
CA ALA A 123 24.49 -3.16 -4.09
C ALA A 123 25.54 -3.14 -5.21
N MET A 124 25.20 -3.49 -6.45
CA MET A 124 26.10 -3.42 -7.60
C MET A 124 26.53 -1.98 -7.89
N CYS A 125 25.61 -1.00 -7.84
CA CYS A 125 25.93 0.42 -7.96
C CYS A 125 26.89 0.87 -6.84
N GLY A 126 26.61 0.50 -5.60
CA GLY A 126 27.48 0.77 -4.46
C GLY A 126 28.87 0.20 -4.62
N PHE A 127 28.99 -1.03 -5.09
CA PHE A 127 30.26 -1.67 -5.42
C PHE A 127 31.03 -0.92 -6.51
N GLY A 128 30.36 -0.49 -7.58
CA GLY A 128 30.95 0.30 -8.65
C GLY A 128 31.48 1.66 -8.18
N ILE A 129 30.84 2.29 -7.19
CA ILE A 129 31.22 3.60 -6.64
C ILE A 129 32.27 3.49 -5.53
N ALA A 130 32.38 2.35 -4.85
CA ALA A 130 33.18 2.17 -3.63
C ALA A 130 34.69 2.35 -3.83
N ARG A 131 35.22 2.23 -5.06
CA ARG A 131 36.66 2.44 -5.34
C ARG A 131 37.02 3.92 -5.25
N VAL A 132 37.81 4.25 -4.24
CA VAL A 132 38.27 5.61 -3.93
C VAL A 132 39.77 5.71 -4.24
N PRO A 133 40.23 6.69 -5.04
CA PRO A 133 41.66 6.95 -5.20
C PRO A 133 42.30 7.29 -3.84
N PRO A 134 43.59 6.96 -3.63
CA PRO A 134 44.24 7.12 -2.30
C PRO A 134 44.25 8.53 -1.73
N ARG A 135 44.04 9.55 -2.55
CA ARG A 135 44.05 10.98 -2.17
C ARG A 135 42.67 11.64 -2.08
N SER A 136 41.59 10.95 -2.41
CA SER A 136 40.23 11.50 -2.31
C SER A 136 39.59 11.13 -0.98
N GLY A 137 38.96 12.10 -0.30
CA GLY A 137 38.30 11.87 0.98
C GLY A 137 37.21 10.79 0.88
N ARG A 138 37.12 9.91 1.89
CA ARG A 138 36.14 8.79 1.98
C ARG A 138 34.69 9.21 1.70
N PHE A 139 34.31 10.37 2.17
CA PHE A 139 32.94 10.87 2.07
C PHE A 139 32.54 11.37 0.66
N GLY A 140 33.51 11.71 -0.21
CA GLY A 140 33.23 12.21 -1.55
C GLY A 140 32.47 11.24 -2.46
N ARG A 141 32.44 9.93 -2.13
CA ARG A 141 31.74 8.90 -2.89
C ARG A 141 30.40 8.47 -2.26
N VAL A 142 30.22 8.75 -0.97
CA VAL A 142 28.98 8.39 -0.26
C VAL A 142 27.80 9.20 -0.79
N ILE A 143 28.01 10.51 -1.00
CA ILE A 143 26.94 11.40 -1.50
C ILE A 143 26.44 11.01 -2.89
N PRO A 144 27.31 10.81 -3.91
CA PRO A 144 26.85 10.31 -5.22
C PRO A 144 26.20 8.93 -5.15
N GLY A 145 26.69 8.03 -4.30
CA GLY A 145 26.10 6.71 -4.11
C GLY A 145 24.71 6.76 -3.54
N LEU A 146 24.53 7.55 -2.49
CA LEU A 146 23.22 7.81 -1.87
C LEU A 146 22.27 8.48 -2.88
N GLY A 147 22.75 9.49 -3.61
CA GLY A 147 21.97 10.17 -4.65
C GLY A 147 21.47 9.22 -5.73
N LEU A 148 22.33 8.31 -6.20
CA LEU A 148 21.94 7.30 -7.18
C LEU A 148 20.91 6.31 -6.63
N PHE A 149 21.04 5.90 -5.37
CA PHE A 149 20.06 5.03 -4.72
C PHE A 149 18.70 5.74 -4.56
N VAL A 150 18.70 6.98 -4.11
CA VAL A 150 17.47 7.80 -3.97
C VAL A 150 16.81 8.00 -5.34
N LEU A 151 17.60 8.32 -6.37
CA LEU A 151 17.09 8.45 -7.74
C LEU A 151 16.41 7.17 -8.20
N TYR A 152 17.05 6.02 -7.98
CA TYR A 152 16.49 4.72 -8.34
C TYR A 152 15.16 4.46 -7.64
N TYR A 153 15.11 4.69 -6.32
CA TYR A 153 13.90 4.53 -5.53
C TYR A 153 12.76 5.44 -6.02
N VAL A 154 13.06 6.73 -6.27
CA VAL A 154 12.08 7.69 -6.79
C VAL A 154 11.54 7.28 -8.14
N LEU A 155 12.39 6.77 -9.05
CA LEU A 155 11.96 6.26 -10.36
C LEU A 155 11.03 5.05 -10.22
N LEU A 156 11.26 4.16 -9.24
CA LEU A 156 10.37 3.03 -8.96
C LEU A 156 9.02 3.48 -8.41
N VAL A 157 9.02 4.42 -7.47
CA VAL A 157 7.77 4.98 -6.90
C VAL A 157 6.95 5.67 -7.99
N PHE A 158 7.59 6.49 -8.82
CA PHE A 158 6.93 7.15 -9.94
C PHE A 158 6.40 6.15 -10.97
N GLY A 159 7.20 5.15 -11.34
CA GLY A 159 6.77 4.08 -12.24
C GLY A 159 5.57 3.29 -11.69
N ARG A 160 5.55 3.00 -10.38
CA ARG A 160 4.40 2.36 -9.71
C ARG A 160 3.12 3.20 -9.88
N SER A 161 3.20 4.51 -9.65
CA SER A 161 2.06 5.42 -9.83
C SER A 161 1.56 5.41 -11.28
N LEU A 162 2.46 5.46 -12.26
CA LEU A 162 2.09 5.39 -13.68
C LEU A 162 1.39 4.08 -14.04
N ILE A 163 1.85 2.94 -13.52
CA ILE A 163 1.21 1.64 -13.77
C ILE A 163 -0.20 1.62 -13.17
N ALA A 164 -0.39 2.17 -11.97
CA ALA A 164 -1.69 2.21 -11.33
C ALA A 164 -2.72 3.04 -12.11
N GLU A 165 -2.28 4.07 -12.84
CA GLU A 165 -3.13 4.96 -13.61
C GLU A 165 -3.30 4.53 -15.08
N THR A 166 -2.37 3.73 -15.62
CA THR A 166 -2.30 3.48 -17.07
C THR A 166 -2.29 1.99 -17.38
N ALA A 167 -3.41 1.49 -17.92
CA ALA A 167 -3.58 0.07 -18.24
C ALA A 167 -2.54 -0.50 -19.24
N SER A 168 -2.05 0.32 -20.17
CA SER A 168 -1.04 -0.11 -21.15
C SER A 168 0.33 -0.41 -20.54
N LEU A 169 0.62 0.09 -19.35
CA LEU A 169 1.89 -0.10 -18.66
C LEU A 169 1.93 -1.33 -17.75
N GLN A 170 0.81 -2.03 -17.56
CA GLN A 170 0.70 -3.20 -16.67
C GLN A 170 1.68 -4.32 -17.04
N ILE A 171 1.90 -4.57 -18.33
CA ILE A 171 2.78 -5.64 -18.83
C ILE A 171 4.24 -5.21 -18.76
N VAL A 172 4.55 -3.99 -19.17
CA VAL A 172 5.91 -3.44 -19.18
C VAL A 172 6.42 -3.20 -17.77
N GLY A 173 5.54 -2.72 -16.88
CA GLY A 173 5.81 -2.57 -15.46
C GLY A 173 7.03 -1.72 -15.12
N LEU A 174 7.76 -2.12 -14.10
CA LEU A 174 8.97 -1.44 -13.62
C LEU A 174 10.27 -1.92 -14.30
N TRP A 175 10.18 -2.86 -15.24
CA TRP A 175 11.36 -3.44 -15.91
C TRP A 175 12.27 -2.42 -16.61
N PRO A 176 11.77 -1.38 -17.31
CA PRO A 176 12.64 -0.38 -17.95
C PRO A 176 13.54 0.36 -16.95
N VAL A 177 13.01 0.63 -15.74
CA VAL A 177 13.78 1.28 -14.68
C VAL A 177 14.90 0.36 -14.18
N HIS A 178 14.60 -0.93 -13.98
CA HIS A 178 15.59 -1.92 -13.56
C HIS A 178 16.70 -2.09 -14.61
N VAL A 179 16.35 -2.18 -15.89
CA VAL A 179 17.31 -2.31 -16.99
C VAL A 179 18.22 -1.08 -17.05
N ALA A 180 17.65 0.13 -16.99
CA ALA A 180 18.42 1.36 -17.01
C ALA A 180 19.42 1.43 -15.84
N MET A 181 18.98 1.06 -14.63
CA MET A 181 19.83 1.07 -13.44
C MET A 181 20.87 -0.05 -13.44
N ALA A 182 20.55 -1.23 -14.00
CA ALA A 182 21.52 -2.30 -14.18
C ALA A 182 22.63 -1.91 -15.18
N LEU A 183 22.27 -1.24 -16.26
CA LEU A 183 23.24 -0.68 -17.21
C LEU A 183 24.14 0.39 -16.57
N ALA A 184 23.54 1.27 -15.73
CA ALA A 184 24.33 2.25 -14.98
C ALA A 184 25.31 1.56 -14.00
N ALA A 185 24.87 0.54 -13.28
CA ALA A 185 25.73 -0.27 -12.41
C ALA A 185 26.88 -0.93 -13.19
N TRP A 186 26.57 -1.52 -14.32
CA TRP A 186 27.56 -2.11 -15.23
C TRP A 186 28.62 -1.12 -15.66
N VAL A 187 28.21 0.06 -16.13
CA VAL A 187 29.15 1.14 -16.55
C VAL A 187 30.02 1.59 -15.38
N LEU A 188 29.44 1.76 -14.19
CA LEU A 188 30.17 2.15 -12.99
C LEU A 188 31.24 1.11 -12.62
N ILE A 189 30.89 -0.17 -12.67
CA ILE A 189 31.81 -1.26 -12.40
C ILE A 189 32.93 -1.26 -13.44
N GLN A 190 32.62 -1.20 -14.73
CA GLN A 190 33.65 -1.17 -15.79
C GLN A 190 34.63 0.00 -15.65
N LYS A 191 34.12 1.21 -15.37
CA LYS A 191 34.97 2.37 -15.13
C LYS A 191 35.85 2.21 -13.90
N SER A 192 35.35 1.55 -12.86
CA SER A 192 36.10 1.28 -11.64
C SER A 192 37.24 0.27 -11.83
N TYR A 193 37.13 -0.63 -12.82
CA TYR A 193 38.11 -1.72 -13.06
C TYR A 193 39.00 -1.49 -14.29
N ARG A 194 38.85 -0.39 -15.05
CA ARG A 194 39.81 -0.07 -16.13
C ARG A 194 41.17 0.30 -15.51
N PRO A 195 42.24 -0.43 -15.86
CA PRO A 195 43.59 0.00 -15.49
C PRO A 195 43.91 1.32 -16.21
N THR A 196 44.36 2.33 -15.47
CA THR A 196 44.96 3.56 -15.99
C THR A 196 46.34 3.28 -16.47
#